data_767f66ba856b72f04962a6b9e4771ef1
#
_entry.id   767f66ba856b72f04962a6b9e4771ef1
#
_cell.length_a   1.000
_cell.length_b   1.000
_cell.length_c   1.000
_cell.angle_alpha   90.00
_cell.angle_beta   90.00
_cell.angle_gamma   90.00
#
_symmetry.space_group_name_H-M   'P 1'
#
loop_
_entity.id
_entity.type
_entity.pdbx_description
1 polymer ?
#
loop_
_entity_poly.entity_id
_entity_poly.type
_entity_poly.pdbx_seq_one_letter_code
_entity_poly.pdbx_strand_id
1 'polypeptide(L)'
;MRKSASRAWIAWTAGGCGALALAATATIALSGSPAAASPTASTAAAKVSAIYAGSLVSFMEKSTGPEFTAATGYPFEGFGGGSNEDAQAIKGKVRQADVFVSAAASADQELEGAANGDWVSWYSTFTSSTLELGYNPKSRFGKQLAAGKPWYEVLTEHGIRVGRTEPKADPKGKLTVEAVEAAAKKLHDPALKKALKKFGIFEETTMLARLQAGQLDAGFFYVVEAKKAKVPTVPLTPAYKYADYTITLLNNAQNPAGAEALVSFILSPKRKAVEKAYGLVGITPKFSGSSSAVPAGLRSIVGAG
;
A
#
# COMPACT_ATOMS: atom_id res chain seq x y z
N MET A 1 -26.71 4.96 -47.66
CA MET A 1 -25.75 4.97 -48.77
C MET A 1 -24.45 4.32 -48.33
N ARG A 2 -24.13 3.22 -49.01
CA ARG A 2 -22.89 2.43 -48.87
C ARG A 2 -21.69 3.21 -49.38
N LYS A 3 -20.50 3.02 -48.79
CA LYS A 3 -19.26 2.76 -49.54
C LYS A 3 -18.21 2.12 -48.65
N SER A 4 -17.85 0.92 -49.04
CA SER A 4 -16.71 0.10 -48.65
C SER A 4 -15.46 0.47 -49.44
N ALA A 5 -14.27 0.27 -48.91
CA ALA A 5 -13.03 -0.07 -49.64
C ALA A 5 -12.00 -0.52 -48.65
N SER A 6 -11.54 -1.68 -48.58
CA SER A 6 -10.83 -2.65 -49.41
C SER A 6 -9.34 -2.72 -49.04
N ARG A 7 -8.99 -3.92 -48.67
CA ARG A 7 -7.70 -4.57 -48.39
C ARG A 7 -6.59 -4.28 -49.43
N ALA A 8 -5.34 -4.28 -48.97
CA ALA A 8 -4.21 -4.67 -49.80
C ALA A 8 -3.25 -5.58 -49.02
N TRP A 9 -3.17 -6.82 -49.46
CA TRP A 9 -2.16 -7.81 -49.13
C TRP A 9 -1.02 -7.65 -50.13
N ILE A 10 0.24 -7.67 -49.69
CA ILE A 10 1.40 -7.88 -50.59
C ILE A 10 2.15 -9.11 -50.10
N ALA A 11 2.03 -10.17 -50.90
CA ALA A 11 2.88 -11.35 -50.84
C ALA A 11 4.12 -11.13 -51.71
N TRP A 12 5.29 -11.55 -51.27
CA TRP A 12 6.46 -11.73 -52.15
C TRP A 12 6.98 -13.15 -52.09
N THR A 13 7.09 -13.69 -53.26
CA THR A 13 7.40 -15.07 -53.62
C THR A 13 8.90 -15.35 -53.64
N ALA A 14 9.19 -16.62 -53.54
CA ALA A 14 10.48 -17.29 -53.58
C ALA A 14 11.13 -17.34 -54.95
N GLY A 15 12.43 -17.53 -54.98
CA GLY A 15 13.25 -18.02 -56.11
C GLY A 15 14.71 -18.00 -55.64
N GLY A 16 15.54 -18.97 -55.70
CA GLY A 16 15.65 -20.15 -56.47
C GLY A 16 17.14 -20.36 -56.82
N CYS A 17 17.72 -21.49 -56.39
CA CYS A 17 18.85 -22.25 -56.96
C CYS A 17 20.20 -21.61 -57.32
N GLY A 18 21.28 -22.27 -56.82
CA GLY A 18 22.61 -22.19 -57.40
C GLY A 18 23.66 -22.96 -56.62
N ALA A 19 23.82 -24.25 -56.90
CA ALA A 19 24.89 -25.09 -56.37
C ALA A 19 26.19 -24.85 -57.12
N LEU A 20 27.33 -24.74 -56.47
CA LEU A 20 28.66 -25.06 -56.99
C LEU A 20 29.57 -25.56 -55.87
N ALA A 21 29.93 -26.83 -56.00
CA ALA A 21 30.90 -27.52 -55.19
C ALA A 21 32.33 -27.14 -55.59
N LEU A 22 33.17 -26.82 -54.62
CA LEU A 22 34.63 -26.85 -54.79
C LEU A 22 35.27 -27.44 -53.51
N ALA A 23 35.83 -28.61 -53.69
CA ALA A 23 36.63 -29.28 -52.69
C ALA A 23 37.99 -28.57 -52.52
N ALA A 24 38.34 -28.22 -51.31
CA ALA A 24 39.70 -27.86 -50.95
C ALA A 24 40.04 -28.53 -49.61
N THR A 25 40.98 -29.45 -49.65
CA THR A 25 41.63 -30.10 -48.50
C THR A 25 42.39 -29.05 -47.71
N ALA A 26 42.09 -28.91 -46.43
CA ALA A 26 42.89 -28.12 -45.50
C ALA A 26 43.18 -28.91 -44.21
N THR A 27 44.44 -28.95 -43.90
CA THR A 27 45.15 -29.51 -42.77
C THR A 27 44.55 -29.12 -41.42
N ILE A 28 44.45 -30.16 -40.57
CA ILE A 28 44.04 -29.99 -39.16
C ILE A 28 45.20 -29.37 -38.36
N ALA A 29 45.04 -28.12 -37.97
CA ALA A 29 45.81 -27.51 -36.87
C ALA A 29 44.95 -27.55 -35.61
N LEU A 30 45.33 -28.38 -34.61
CA LEU A 30 44.76 -28.34 -33.27
C LEU A 30 45.19 -27.04 -32.60
N SER A 31 44.37 -26.01 -32.70
CA SER A 31 44.50 -24.82 -31.86
C SER A 31 43.44 -24.95 -30.77
N GLY A 32 43.91 -25.21 -29.54
CA GLY A 32 43.02 -25.19 -28.34
C GLY A 32 42.41 -23.80 -28.19
N SER A 33 41.13 -23.68 -28.51
CA SER A 33 40.34 -22.51 -28.15
C SER A 33 40.10 -22.50 -26.66
N PRO A 34 40.38 -21.39 -25.96
CA PRO A 34 39.93 -21.26 -24.57
C PRO A 34 38.40 -21.36 -24.54
N ALA A 35 37.89 -22.26 -23.70
CA ALA A 35 36.48 -22.37 -23.44
C ALA A 35 35.94 -20.99 -23.02
N ALA A 36 35.17 -20.36 -23.90
CA ALA A 36 34.44 -19.16 -23.55
C ALA A 36 33.49 -19.56 -22.39
N ALA A 37 33.74 -19.00 -21.22
CA ALA A 37 32.84 -19.10 -20.10
C ALA A 37 31.49 -18.59 -20.59
N SER A 38 30.49 -19.48 -20.69
CA SER A 38 29.11 -19.10 -20.95
C SER A 38 28.72 -18.04 -19.92
N PRO A 39 28.16 -16.90 -20.31
CA PRO A 39 27.67 -15.95 -19.34
C PRO A 39 26.63 -16.69 -18.50
N THR A 40 26.90 -16.83 -17.20
CA THR A 40 25.92 -17.28 -16.21
C THR A 40 24.72 -16.35 -16.38
N ALA A 41 23.64 -16.89 -16.90
CA ALA A 41 22.36 -16.17 -16.95
C ALA A 41 22.08 -15.73 -15.51
N SER A 42 22.16 -14.43 -15.27
CA SER A 42 21.72 -13.84 -14.04
C SER A 42 20.22 -14.17 -13.96
N THR A 43 19.87 -15.17 -13.14
CA THR A 43 18.48 -15.42 -12.82
C THR A 43 17.96 -14.16 -12.16
N ALA A 44 17.08 -13.43 -12.86
CA ALA A 44 16.44 -12.24 -12.30
C ALA A 44 15.87 -12.63 -10.93
N ALA A 45 16.21 -11.86 -9.90
CA ALA A 45 15.71 -12.13 -8.55
C ALA A 45 14.19 -12.21 -8.57
N ALA A 46 13.63 -13.23 -7.91
CA ALA A 46 12.17 -13.37 -7.81
C ALA A 46 11.58 -12.11 -7.14
N LYS A 47 10.49 -11.58 -7.71
CA LYS A 47 9.84 -10.38 -7.18
C LYS A 47 9.37 -10.59 -5.73
N VAL A 48 9.28 -9.50 -4.98
CA VAL A 48 8.66 -9.43 -3.66
C VAL A 48 7.37 -8.65 -3.75
N SER A 49 6.28 -9.26 -3.36
CA SER A 49 4.95 -8.67 -3.39
C SER A 49 4.49 -8.27 -2.00
N ALA A 50 3.88 -7.08 -1.89
CA ALA A 50 3.31 -6.59 -0.65
C ALA A 50 1.90 -6.04 -0.87
N ILE A 51 0.98 -6.42 0.01
CA ILE A 51 -0.32 -5.78 0.15
C ILE A 51 -0.24 -4.87 1.38
N TYR A 52 -0.69 -3.62 1.24
CA TYR A 52 -0.59 -2.65 2.33
C TYR A 52 -1.77 -1.68 2.38
N ALA A 53 -2.02 -1.14 3.56
CA ALA A 53 -3.03 -0.11 3.76
C ALA A 53 -2.88 1.02 2.73
N GLY A 54 -3.96 1.42 2.08
CA GLY A 54 -3.97 2.43 1.03
C GLY A 54 -3.40 3.79 1.47
N SER A 55 -3.51 4.11 2.75
CA SER A 55 -2.85 5.29 3.34
C SER A 55 -1.32 5.25 3.27
N LEU A 56 -0.71 4.08 3.08
CA LEU A 56 0.73 3.89 2.90
C LEU A 56 1.19 3.89 1.44
N VAL A 57 0.29 3.99 0.45
CA VAL A 57 0.63 3.96 -0.99
C VAL A 57 1.79 4.89 -1.32
N SER A 58 1.74 6.14 -0.89
CA SER A 58 2.83 7.09 -1.17
C SER A 58 4.15 6.71 -0.50
N PHE A 59 4.10 6.15 0.72
CA PHE A 59 5.29 5.68 1.45
C PHE A 59 5.88 4.43 0.80
N MET A 60 5.03 3.48 0.41
CA MET A 60 5.47 2.21 -0.18
C MET A 60 5.96 2.38 -1.62
N GLU A 61 5.19 3.05 -2.49
CA GLU A 61 5.49 3.12 -3.92
C GLU A 61 6.51 4.19 -4.31
N LYS A 62 6.53 5.32 -3.59
CA LYS A 62 7.44 6.44 -3.93
C LYS A 62 8.75 6.45 -3.15
N SER A 63 8.88 5.64 -2.11
CA SER A 63 10.09 5.56 -1.29
C SER A 63 10.50 4.12 -1.02
N THR A 64 9.68 3.33 -0.32
CA THR A 64 10.09 2.01 0.15
C THR A 64 10.43 1.05 -0.99
N GLY A 65 9.54 0.88 -1.97
CA GLY A 65 9.73 -0.05 -3.08
C GLY A 65 10.96 0.27 -3.93
N PRO A 66 11.11 1.50 -4.45
CA PRO A 66 12.30 1.87 -5.23
C PRO A 66 13.61 1.72 -4.45
N GLU A 67 13.65 2.18 -3.20
CA GLU A 67 14.84 2.09 -2.35
C GLU A 67 15.17 0.64 -1.96
N PHE A 68 14.14 -0.18 -1.69
CA PHE A 68 14.29 -1.62 -1.42
C PHE A 68 14.87 -2.34 -2.64
N THR A 69 14.30 -2.11 -3.82
CA THR A 69 14.80 -2.72 -5.06
C THR A 69 16.25 -2.33 -5.33
N ALA A 70 16.59 -1.05 -5.16
CA ALA A 70 17.96 -0.56 -5.33
C ALA A 70 18.94 -1.17 -4.32
N ALA A 71 18.50 -1.40 -3.08
CA ALA A 71 19.35 -1.92 -2.01
C ALA A 71 19.56 -3.44 -2.05
N THR A 72 18.58 -4.19 -2.57
CA THR A 72 18.55 -5.66 -2.46
C THR A 72 18.58 -6.38 -3.79
N GLY A 73 18.22 -5.70 -4.89
CA GLY A 73 18.03 -6.32 -6.20
C GLY A 73 16.70 -7.04 -6.39
N TYR A 74 15.88 -7.20 -5.34
CA TYR A 74 14.53 -7.76 -5.46
C TYR A 74 13.58 -6.73 -6.10
N PRO A 75 12.92 -7.05 -7.24
CA PRO A 75 11.85 -6.21 -7.77
C PRO A 75 10.69 -6.14 -6.78
N PHE A 76 10.22 -4.93 -6.46
CA PHE A 76 9.09 -4.69 -5.58
C PHE A 76 7.79 -4.61 -6.39
N GLU A 77 6.76 -5.32 -5.96
CA GLU A 77 5.39 -5.20 -6.47
C GLU A 77 4.44 -4.89 -5.31
N GLY A 78 3.71 -3.78 -5.41
CA GLY A 78 2.87 -3.29 -4.33
C GLY A 78 1.40 -3.18 -4.73
N PHE A 79 0.52 -3.42 -3.76
CA PHE A 79 -0.91 -3.14 -3.87
C PHE A 79 -1.42 -2.49 -2.59
N GLY A 80 -2.08 -1.32 -2.74
CA GLY A 80 -2.69 -0.60 -1.63
C GLY A 80 -4.20 -0.63 -1.67
N GLY A 81 -4.84 -0.88 -0.52
CA GLY A 81 -6.29 -0.96 -0.39
C GLY A 81 -6.78 -0.70 1.02
N GLY A 82 -8.07 -0.92 1.26
CA GLY A 82 -8.63 -0.96 2.61
C GLY A 82 -8.18 -2.22 3.34
N SER A 83 -7.55 -2.11 4.51
CA SER A 83 -6.89 -3.25 5.14
C SER A 83 -7.80 -4.44 5.44
N ASN A 84 -9.06 -4.22 5.80
CA ASN A 84 -10.01 -5.31 6.03
C ASN A 84 -10.43 -5.95 4.69
N GLU A 85 -10.63 -5.15 3.65
CA GLU A 85 -10.92 -5.64 2.29
C GLU A 85 -9.75 -6.47 1.75
N ASP A 86 -8.52 -5.99 1.95
CA ASP A 86 -7.30 -6.71 1.57
C ASP A 86 -7.16 -8.03 2.33
N ALA A 87 -7.47 -8.05 3.64
CA ALA A 87 -7.51 -9.29 4.42
C ALA A 87 -8.53 -10.29 3.85
N GLN A 88 -9.72 -9.83 3.48
CA GLN A 88 -10.72 -10.69 2.83
C GLN A 88 -10.25 -11.19 1.45
N ALA A 89 -9.56 -10.36 0.67
CA ALA A 89 -9.01 -10.75 -0.62
C ALA A 89 -7.89 -11.81 -0.49
N ILE A 90 -7.04 -11.70 0.54
CA ILE A 90 -6.03 -12.71 0.88
C ILE A 90 -6.73 -14.01 1.31
N LYS A 91 -7.65 -13.93 2.27
CA LYS A 91 -8.41 -15.09 2.76
C LYS A 91 -9.17 -15.82 1.66
N GLY A 92 -9.78 -15.07 0.75
CA GLY A 92 -10.49 -15.57 -0.42
C GLY A 92 -9.59 -16.03 -1.57
N LYS A 93 -8.26 -15.93 -1.43
CA LYS A 93 -7.26 -16.26 -2.48
C LYS A 93 -7.43 -15.43 -3.76
N VAL A 94 -8.10 -14.29 -3.67
CA VAL A 94 -8.26 -13.34 -4.79
C VAL A 94 -6.94 -12.59 -5.04
N ARG A 95 -6.17 -12.36 -3.96
CA ARG A 95 -4.85 -11.75 -4.01
C ARG A 95 -3.84 -12.59 -3.26
N GLN A 96 -2.62 -12.61 -3.77
CA GLN A 96 -1.47 -13.24 -3.13
C GLN A 96 -0.39 -12.19 -2.90
N ALA A 97 0.29 -12.28 -1.79
CA ALA A 97 1.44 -11.46 -1.46
C ALA A 97 2.41 -12.21 -0.54
N ASP A 98 3.59 -11.66 -0.39
CA ASP A 98 4.61 -12.17 0.52
C ASP A 98 4.54 -11.46 1.88
N VAL A 99 4.20 -10.16 1.87
CA VAL A 99 4.11 -9.31 3.06
C VAL A 99 2.75 -8.61 3.10
N PHE A 100 2.18 -8.53 4.31
CA PHE A 100 0.99 -7.73 4.57
C PHE A 100 1.31 -6.63 5.58
N VAL A 101 0.88 -5.38 5.27
CA VAL A 101 1.06 -4.21 6.12
C VAL A 101 -0.29 -3.54 6.33
N SER A 102 -0.91 -3.75 7.47
CA SER A 102 -2.26 -3.25 7.72
C SER A 102 -2.29 -1.96 8.56
N ALA A 103 -3.42 -1.25 8.54
CA ALA A 103 -3.65 -0.06 9.36
C ALA A 103 -4.24 -0.39 10.75
N ALA A 104 -4.46 -1.66 11.05
CA ALA A 104 -4.95 -2.11 12.35
C ALA A 104 -4.73 -3.62 12.53
N ALA A 105 -4.34 -4.05 13.72
CA ALA A 105 -4.15 -5.45 14.09
C ALA A 105 -5.38 -6.33 13.83
N SER A 106 -6.59 -5.75 13.83
CA SER A 106 -7.81 -6.52 13.53
C SER A 106 -7.83 -7.12 12.13
N ALA A 107 -7.16 -6.51 11.15
CA ALA A 107 -7.06 -7.07 9.81
C ALA A 107 -6.13 -8.29 9.76
N ASP A 108 -5.03 -8.29 10.54
CA ASP A 108 -4.16 -9.45 10.68
C ASP A 108 -4.89 -10.60 11.38
N GLN A 109 -5.66 -10.29 12.44
CA GLN A 109 -6.44 -11.26 13.21
C GLN A 109 -7.51 -11.98 12.37
N GLU A 110 -8.06 -11.33 11.34
CA GLU A 110 -8.98 -11.97 10.37
C GLU A 110 -8.30 -13.04 9.51
N LEU A 111 -6.98 -13.08 9.50
CA LEU A 111 -6.13 -14.02 8.75
C LEU A 111 -5.49 -15.09 9.63
N GLU A 112 -5.62 -14.98 10.97
CA GLU A 112 -5.04 -15.92 11.92
C GLU A 112 -5.89 -17.19 12.09
N GLY A 113 -5.20 -18.31 12.28
CA GLY A 113 -5.77 -19.59 12.64
C GLY A 113 -6.45 -20.36 11.50
N ALA A 114 -6.62 -21.67 11.71
CA ALA A 114 -7.10 -22.61 10.70
C ALA A 114 -8.49 -22.26 10.14
N ALA A 115 -9.38 -21.74 10.97
CA ALA A 115 -10.73 -21.31 10.54
C ALA A 115 -10.71 -20.15 9.53
N ASN A 116 -9.61 -19.39 9.50
CA ASN A 116 -9.41 -18.26 8.60
C ASN A 116 -8.44 -18.59 7.45
N GLY A 117 -7.92 -19.82 7.36
CA GLY A 117 -7.00 -20.27 6.34
C GLY A 117 -5.52 -20.16 6.73
N ASP A 118 -5.23 -19.80 7.98
CA ASP A 118 -3.88 -19.78 8.57
C ASP A 118 -2.85 -18.97 7.77
N TRP A 119 -3.26 -17.78 7.30
CA TRP A 119 -2.41 -16.91 6.49
C TRP A 119 -1.38 -16.14 7.29
N VAL A 120 -1.68 -15.85 8.57
CA VAL A 120 -0.86 -15.06 9.48
C VAL A 120 -0.63 -15.88 10.77
N SER A 121 0.63 -16.05 11.12
CA SER A 121 1.05 -16.70 12.39
C SER A 121 1.56 -15.69 13.40
N TRP A 122 1.92 -14.49 12.98
CA TRP A 122 2.42 -13.40 13.79
C TRP A 122 2.28 -12.07 13.07
N TYR A 123 2.23 -10.97 13.79
CA TYR A 123 2.39 -9.62 13.27
C TYR A 123 3.11 -8.73 14.28
N SER A 124 3.67 -7.64 13.85
CA SER A 124 4.28 -6.63 14.72
C SER A 124 3.74 -5.25 14.40
N THR A 125 3.25 -4.54 15.41
CA THR A 125 2.89 -3.13 15.29
C THR A 125 4.16 -2.30 15.36
N PHE A 126 4.45 -1.47 14.35
CA PHE A 126 5.77 -0.81 14.21
C PHE A 126 5.74 0.70 14.08
N THR A 127 4.62 1.27 13.67
CA THR A 127 4.47 2.72 13.47
C THR A 127 3.01 3.13 13.60
N SER A 128 2.75 4.42 13.78
CA SER A 128 1.39 4.95 13.84
C SER A 128 1.23 6.24 13.03
N SER A 129 -0.02 6.63 12.76
CA SER A 129 -0.35 7.91 12.15
C SER A 129 -1.68 8.42 12.66
N THR A 130 -1.73 9.69 13.04
CA THR A 130 -2.95 10.32 13.56
C THR A 130 -4.00 10.49 12.46
N LEU A 131 -5.26 10.24 12.80
CA LEU A 131 -6.42 10.56 11.96
C LEU A 131 -6.77 12.03 12.14
N GLU A 132 -6.85 12.76 11.04
CA GLU A 132 -7.19 14.18 11.03
C GLU A 132 -8.24 14.49 9.95
N LEU A 133 -8.89 15.64 10.04
CA LEU A 133 -9.77 16.13 8.99
C LEU A 133 -8.96 16.93 7.98
N GLY A 134 -8.73 16.35 6.79
CA GLY A 134 -8.18 17.06 5.66
C GLY A 134 -9.24 17.89 4.95
N TYR A 135 -8.87 19.05 4.40
CA TYR A 135 -9.82 19.92 3.76
C TYR A 135 -9.29 20.56 2.47
N ASN A 136 -10.21 20.92 1.58
CA ASN A 136 -9.91 21.70 0.38
C ASN A 136 -9.81 23.18 0.73
N PRO A 137 -8.63 23.81 0.71
CA PRO A 137 -8.46 25.20 1.12
C PRO A 137 -9.17 26.21 0.18
N LYS A 138 -9.60 25.78 -1.01
CA LYS A 138 -10.32 26.62 -1.97
C LYS A 138 -11.83 26.66 -1.69
N SER A 139 -12.38 25.69 -0.95
CA SER A 139 -13.80 25.67 -0.61
C SER A 139 -14.11 26.68 0.51
N ARG A 140 -15.37 27.14 0.58
CA ARG A 140 -15.82 28.02 1.68
C ARG A 140 -15.63 27.38 3.05
N PHE A 141 -15.85 26.08 3.14
CA PHE A 141 -15.72 25.29 4.37
C PHE A 141 -14.25 25.11 4.77
N GLY A 142 -13.37 24.86 3.78
CA GLY A 142 -11.93 24.80 4.02
C GLY A 142 -11.35 26.13 4.51
N LYS A 143 -11.88 27.26 4.04
CA LYS A 143 -11.49 28.58 4.54
C LYS A 143 -11.90 28.79 6.00
N GLN A 144 -13.05 28.28 6.43
CA GLN A 144 -13.47 28.31 7.83
C GLN A 144 -12.57 27.45 8.72
N LEU A 145 -12.22 26.23 8.26
CA LEU A 145 -11.27 25.35 8.97
C LEU A 145 -9.89 25.99 9.08
N ALA A 146 -9.40 26.60 8.01
CA ALA A 146 -8.14 27.36 8.01
C ALA A 146 -8.15 28.56 8.97
N ALA A 147 -9.30 29.19 9.16
CA ALA A 147 -9.51 30.31 10.11
C ALA A 147 -9.68 29.81 11.57
N GLY A 148 -9.58 28.52 11.83
CA GLY A 148 -9.67 27.94 13.18
C GLY A 148 -11.07 27.64 13.68
N LYS A 149 -12.10 27.68 12.81
CA LYS A 149 -13.44 27.25 13.22
C LYS A 149 -13.41 25.77 13.57
N PRO A 150 -14.03 25.36 14.70
CA PRO A 150 -14.05 23.95 15.11
C PRO A 150 -14.58 23.03 14.02
N TRP A 151 -13.87 21.93 13.76
CA TRP A 151 -14.21 21.00 12.69
C TRP A 151 -15.62 20.41 12.82
N TYR A 152 -16.06 20.12 14.03
CA TYR A 152 -17.38 19.58 14.32
C TYR A 152 -18.52 20.56 14.00
N GLU A 153 -18.30 21.87 14.15
CA GLU A 153 -19.26 22.89 13.73
C GLU A 153 -19.32 22.97 12.19
N VAL A 154 -18.16 22.98 11.52
CA VAL A 154 -18.09 23.04 10.06
C VAL A 154 -18.76 21.82 9.43
N LEU A 155 -18.56 20.61 9.99
CA LEU A 155 -19.15 19.38 9.46
C LEU A 155 -20.68 19.31 9.57
N THR A 156 -21.30 20.16 10.39
CA THR A 156 -22.77 20.25 10.52
C THR A 156 -23.42 21.26 9.58
N GLU A 157 -22.61 22.05 8.88
CA GLU A 157 -23.12 23.09 7.96
C GLU A 157 -23.82 22.48 6.73
N HIS A 158 -24.84 23.20 6.27
CA HIS A 158 -25.59 22.79 5.07
C HIS A 158 -24.71 22.87 3.81
N GLY A 159 -24.77 21.79 3.04
CA GLY A 159 -24.11 21.72 1.72
C GLY A 159 -22.63 21.35 1.76
N ILE A 160 -22.04 21.04 2.92
CA ILE A 160 -20.67 20.51 2.99
C ILE A 160 -20.63 19.09 2.40
N ARG A 161 -19.60 18.83 1.59
CA ARG A 161 -19.34 17.51 1.01
C ARG A 161 -18.17 16.87 1.74
N VAL A 162 -18.49 15.91 2.60
CA VAL A 162 -17.50 15.20 3.43
C VAL A 162 -17.35 13.77 2.96
N GLY A 163 -16.09 13.31 2.84
CA GLY A 163 -15.77 11.93 2.49
C GLY A 163 -15.26 11.12 3.69
N ARG A 164 -15.62 9.86 3.73
CA ARG A 164 -15.05 8.82 4.61
C ARG A 164 -14.99 7.48 3.90
N THR A 165 -14.24 6.53 4.45
CA THR A 165 -14.22 5.16 3.96
C THR A 165 -15.30 4.30 4.65
N GLU A 166 -15.59 3.11 4.07
CA GLU A 166 -16.53 2.15 4.65
C GLU A 166 -15.90 1.47 5.87
N PRO A 167 -16.53 1.51 7.06
CA PRO A 167 -15.98 0.92 8.29
C PRO A 167 -15.70 -0.58 8.23
N LYS A 168 -16.43 -1.31 7.38
CA LYS A 168 -16.23 -2.76 7.22
C LYS A 168 -15.03 -3.07 6.31
N ALA A 169 -14.75 -2.22 5.35
CA ALA A 169 -13.68 -2.39 4.37
C ALA A 169 -12.33 -1.84 4.85
N ASP A 170 -12.36 -0.78 5.69
CA ASP A 170 -11.17 -0.02 6.04
C ASP A 170 -11.18 0.45 7.50
N PRO A 171 -10.09 0.21 8.27
CA PRO A 171 -9.91 0.71 9.64
C PRO A 171 -10.10 2.23 9.78
N LYS A 172 -9.71 3.04 8.78
CA LYS A 172 -9.91 4.49 8.76
C LYS A 172 -11.39 4.86 8.86
N GLY A 173 -12.25 4.12 8.14
CA GLY A 173 -13.70 4.29 8.20
C GLY A 173 -14.26 4.03 9.59
N LYS A 174 -13.82 2.95 10.25
CA LYS A 174 -14.17 2.62 11.63
C LYS A 174 -13.73 3.72 12.60
N LEU A 175 -12.47 4.12 12.53
CA LEU A 175 -11.91 5.18 13.39
C LEU A 175 -12.59 6.53 13.15
N THR A 176 -12.99 6.83 11.91
CA THR A 176 -13.77 8.03 11.58
C THR A 176 -15.12 8.04 12.29
N VAL A 177 -15.87 6.94 12.20
CA VAL A 177 -17.17 6.80 12.90
C VAL A 177 -16.98 6.96 14.40
N GLU A 178 -16.03 6.25 14.98
CA GLU A 178 -15.72 6.33 16.41
C GLU A 178 -15.31 7.74 16.86
N ALA A 179 -14.50 8.46 16.06
CA ALA A 179 -14.08 9.82 16.38
C ALA A 179 -15.26 10.79 16.37
N VAL A 180 -16.09 10.74 15.31
CA VAL A 180 -17.25 11.63 15.18
C VAL A 180 -18.30 11.34 16.28
N GLU A 181 -18.57 10.06 16.58
CA GLU A 181 -19.49 9.68 17.65
C GLU A 181 -18.99 10.07 19.04
N ALA A 182 -17.69 9.86 19.30
CA ALA A 182 -17.06 10.28 20.55
C ALA A 182 -17.10 11.81 20.74
N ALA A 183 -16.81 12.57 19.68
CA ALA A 183 -16.93 14.02 19.70
C ALA A 183 -18.37 14.47 19.93
N ALA A 184 -19.33 13.91 19.20
CA ALA A 184 -20.76 14.22 19.36
C ALA A 184 -21.25 13.96 20.80
N LYS A 185 -20.81 12.85 21.40
CA LYS A 185 -21.12 12.53 22.80
C LYS A 185 -20.47 13.54 23.76
N LYS A 186 -19.18 13.83 23.60
CA LYS A 186 -18.42 14.69 24.50
C LYS A 186 -18.88 16.16 24.43
N LEU A 187 -19.32 16.59 23.24
CA LEU A 187 -19.79 17.96 23.01
C LEU A 187 -21.31 18.10 23.18
N HIS A 188 -22.03 17.01 23.49
CA HIS A 188 -23.48 16.96 23.53
C HIS A 188 -24.14 17.48 22.22
N ASP A 189 -23.51 17.16 21.07
CA ASP A 189 -23.95 17.63 19.75
C ASP A 189 -24.59 16.50 18.92
N PRO A 190 -25.94 16.36 18.95
CA PRO A 190 -26.63 15.37 18.13
C PRO A 190 -26.60 15.70 16.62
N ALA A 191 -26.38 16.98 16.25
CA ALA A 191 -26.30 17.36 14.84
C ALA A 191 -25.06 16.78 14.17
N LEU A 192 -23.95 16.69 14.87
CA LEU A 192 -22.72 16.05 14.38
C LEU A 192 -22.97 14.53 14.10
N LYS A 193 -23.65 13.83 15.01
CA LYS A 193 -24.03 12.43 14.78
C LYS A 193 -24.97 12.27 13.56
N LYS A 194 -25.89 13.23 13.34
CA LYS A 194 -26.75 13.26 12.16
C LYS A 194 -25.98 13.56 10.88
N ALA A 195 -24.98 14.44 10.94
CA ALA A 195 -24.10 14.78 9.81
C ALA A 195 -23.28 13.56 9.34
N LEU A 196 -22.75 12.74 10.26
CA LEU A 196 -21.99 11.52 9.95
C LEU A 196 -22.74 10.58 8.99
N LYS A 197 -24.09 10.45 9.15
CA LYS A 197 -24.93 9.61 8.28
C LYS A 197 -25.01 10.11 6.84
N LYS A 198 -24.65 11.37 6.59
CA LYS A 198 -24.69 12.01 5.27
C LYS A 198 -23.32 12.06 4.59
N PHE A 199 -22.25 11.67 5.27
CA PHE A 199 -20.92 11.66 4.67
C PHE A 199 -20.87 10.64 3.53
N GLY A 200 -20.29 11.04 2.41
CA GLY A 200 -20.08 10.16 1.28
C GLY A 200 -19.09 9.05 1.64
N ILE A 201 -19.40 7.84 1.18
CA ILE A 201 -18.53 6.67 1.36
C ILE A 201 -17.76 6.45 0.07
N PHE A 202 -16.44 6.33 0.17
CA PHE A 202 -15.55 6.16 -0.95
C PHE A 202 -14.48 5.11 -0.62
N GLU A 203 -13.93 4.52 -1.66
CA GLU A 203 -12.74 3.67 -1.53
C GLU A 203 -11.55 4.48 -1.02
N GLU A 204 -10.75 3.84 -0.20
CA GLU A 204 -9.61 4.45 0.50
C GLU A 204 -8.67 5.16 -0.46
N THR A 205 -8.25 4.49 -1.53
CA THR A 205 -7.30 5.00 -2.53
C THR A 205 -7.83 6.15 -3.38
N THR A 206 -9.14 6.38 -3.43
CA THR A 206 -9.78 7.43 -4.26
C THR A 206 -10.06 8.73 -3.51
N MET A 207 -10.17 8.70 -2.18
CA MET A 207 -10.59 9.85 -1.37
C MET A 207 -9.70 11.07 -1.54
N LEU A 208 -8.38 10.87 -1.51
CA LEU A 208 -7.40 11.94 -1.63
C LEU A 208 -7.54 12.69 -2.97
N ALA A 209 -7.65 11.95 -4.07
CA ALA A 209 -7.82 12.51 -5.39
C ALA A 209 -9.14 13.30 -5.51
N ARG A 210 -10.23 12.81 -4.90
CA ARG A 210 -11.52 13.50 -4.86
C ARG A 210 -11.46 14.85 -4.12
N LEU A 211 -10.75 14.88 -2.98
CA LEU A 211 -10.53 16.12 -2.24
C LEU A 211 -9.72 17.13 -3.08
N GLN A 212 -8.62 16.67 -3.68
CA GLN A 212 -7.77 17.52 -4.54
C GLN A 212 -8.48 18.04 -5.79
N ALA A 213 -9.36 17.22 -6.37
CA ALA A 213 -10.21 17.60 -7.50
C ALA A 213 -11.38 18.54 -7.12
N GLY A 214 -11.56 18.85 -5.83
CA GLY A 214 -12.64 19.72 -5.36
C GLY A 214 -14.03 19.04 -5.35
N GLN A 215 -14.09 17.71 -5.49
CA GLN A 215 -15.32 16.93 -5.37
C GLN A 215 -15.78 16.85 -3.90
N LEU A 216 -14.82 16.93 -2.97
CA LEU A 216 -15.03 16.99 -1.53
C LEU A 216 -14.55 18.34 -0.98
N ASP A 217 -15.19 18.82 0.07
CA ASP A 217 -14.78 19.99 0.84
C ASP A 217 -13.88 19.57 2.01
N ALA A 218 -14.12 18.38 2.58
CA ALA A 218 -13.34 17.78 3.64
C ALA A 218 -13.42 16.24 3.58
N GLY A 219 -12.48 15.58 4.25
CA GLY A 219 -12.44 14.14 4.38
C GLY A 219 -11.49 13.72 5.49
N PHE A 220 -11.64 12.49 5.97
CA PHE A 220 -10.81 11.96 7.04
C PHE A 220 -9.60 11.24 6.45
N PHE A 221 -8.40 11.65 6.88
CA PHE A 221 -7.12 11.16 6.38
C PHE A 221 -6.16 10.91 7.54
N TYR A 222 -5.30 9.93 7.39
CA TYR A 222 -4.15 9.87 8.26
C TYR A 222 -3.11 10.91 7.83
N VAL A 223 -2.34 11.41 8.79
CA VAL A 223 -1.28 12.40 8.52
C VAL A 223 -0.29 11.91 7.46
N VAL A 224 0.00 10.59 7.41
CA VAL A 224 0.91 9.99 6.44
C VAL A 224 0.50 10.26 4.98
N GLU A 225 -0.78 10.20 4.68
CA GLU A 225 -1.28 10.48 3.32
C GLU A 225 -1.45 12.00 3.06
N ALA A 226 -2.02 12.73 4.02
CA ALA A 226 -2.28 14.15 3.88
C ALA A 226 -0.98 14.97 3.72
N LYS A 227 0.04 14.67 4.53
CA LYS A 227 1.31 15.42 4.55
C LYS A 227 2.04 15.38 3.21
N LYS A 228 2.19 14.20 2.60
CA LYS A 228 2.85 14.07 1.30
C LYS A 228 2.04 14.65 0.15
N ALA A 229 0.73 14.62 0.25
CA ALA A 229 -0.18 15.23 -0.71
C ALA A 229 -0.32 16.75 -0.53
N LYS A 230 0.31 17.32 0.51
CA LYS A 230 0.20 18.73 0.88
C LYS A 230 -1.25 19.16 1.11
N VAL A 231 -2.07 18.27 1.65
CA VAL A 231 -3.44 18.55 2.06
C VAL A 231 -3.39 19.14 3.46
N PRO A 232 -3.92 20.36 3.68
CA PRO A 232 -4.02 20.91 5.02
C PRO A 232 -5.01 20.12 5.85
N THR A 233 -4.70 19.96 7.14
CA THR A 233 -5.51 19.17 8.08
C THR A 233 -5.78 19.96 9.35
N VAL A 234 -6.82 19.54 10.08
CA VAL A 234 -7.08 19.97 11.46
C VAL A 234 -7.25 18.73 12.34
N PRO A 235 -6.72 18.77 13.58
CA PRO A 235 -6.82 17.64 14.51
C PRO A 235 -8.27 17.44 14.97
N LEU A 236 -8.64 16.18 15.21
CA LEU A 236 -9.97 15.79 15.67
C LEU A 236 -10.16 15.98 17.18
N THR A 237 -9.82 17.15 17.69
CA THR A 237 -10.07 17.52 19.09
C THR A 237 -11.58 17.62 19.35
N PRO A 238 -12.14 17.00 20.37
CA PRO A 238 -11.51 16.33 21.50
C PRO A 238 -11.46 14.78 21.37
N ALA A 239 -11.55 14.22 20.18
CA ALA A 239 -11.70 12.78 19.93
C ALA A 239 -10.58 12.21 19.04
N TYR A 240 -9.34 12.36 19.47
CA TYR A 240 -8.18 11.86 18.71
C TYR A 240 -8.26 10.36 18.46
N LYS A 241 -7.88 9.97 17.23
CA LYS A 241 -7.72 8.58 16.79
C LYS A 241 -6.44 8.45 15.96
N TYR A 242 -5.89 7.27 15.92
CA TYR A 242 -4.71 6.95 15.10
C TYR A 242 -4.75 5.52 14.61
N ALA A 243 -4.15 5.27 13.46
CA ALA A 243 -3.81 3.93 13.02
C ALA A 243 -2.54 3.47 13.72
N ASP A 244 -2.54 2.22 14.15
CA ASP A 244 -1.36 1.49 14.56
C ASP A 244 -1.05 0.44 13.50
N TYR A 245 -0.07 0.76 12.63
CA TYR A 245 0.27 -0.09 11.50
C TYR A 245 1.02 -1.33 11.93
N THR A 246 0.59 -2.45 11.38
CA THR A 246 1.21 -3.76 11.57
C THR A 246 1.96 -4.20 10.33
N ILE A 247 2.88 -5.14 10.50
CA ILE A 247 3.61 -5.81 9.42
C ILE A 247 3.75 -7.29 9.75
N THR A 248 3.57 -8.13 8.74
CA THR A 248 3.74 -9.59 8.84
C THR A 248 4.23 -10.19 7.53
N LEU A 249 4.89 -11.36 7.61
CA LEU A 249 5.04 -12.27 6.48
C LEU A 249 3.80 -13.15 6.39
N LEU A 250 3.28 -13.33 5.18
CA LEU A 250 2.21 -14.29 4.97
C LEU A 250 2.78 -15.72 4.95
N ASN A 251 2.10 -16.68 5.61
CA ASN A 251 2.56 -18.06 5.71
C ASN A 251 2.74 -18.74 4.33
N ASN A 252 2.01 -18.27 3.31
CA ASN A 252 2.08 -18.77 1.94
C ASN A 252 2.87 -17.84 1.00
N ALA A 253 3.83 -17.08 1.54
CA ALA A 253 4.71 -16.22 0.75
C ALA A 253 5.39 -17.00 -0.37
N GLN A 254 5.37 -16.46 -1.60
CA GLN A 254 6.01 -17.09 -2.76
C GLN A 254 7.52 -16.84 -2.77
N ASN A 255 7.95 -15.75 -2.15
CA ASN A 255 9.37 -15.40 -1.98
C ASN A 255 9.67 -15.10 -0.50
N PRO A 256 9.77 -16.13 0.38
CA PRO A 256 10.01 -15.93 1.81
C PRO A 256 11.29 -15.14 2.11
N ALA A 257 12.37 -15.41 1.38
CA ALA A 257 13.64 -14.70 1.58
C ALA A 257 13.55 -13.22 1.22
N GLY A 258 12.88 -12.90 0.11
CA GLY A 258 12.61 -11.52 -0.28
C GLY A 258 11.65 -10.81 0.67
N ALA A 259 10.64 -11.53 1.20
CA ALA A 259 9.72 -11.03 2.21
C ALA A 259 10.46 -10.67 3.51
N GLU A 260 11.33 -11.56 4.00
CA GLU A 260 12.18 -11.28 5.17
C GLU A 260 13.07 -10.06 4.95
N ALA A 261 13.68 -9.94 3.77
CA ALA A 261 14.47 -8.78 3.39
C ALA A 261 13.62 -7.50 3.39
N LEU A 262 12.37 -7.53 2.87
CA LEU A 262 11.49 -6.36 2.84
C LEU A 262 11.08 -5.91 4.26
N VAL A 263 10.68 -6.85 5.12
CA VAL A 263 10.36 -6.55 6.53
C VAL A 263 11.56 -5.96 7.25
N SER A 264 12.73 -6.57 7.11
CA SER A 264 13.99 -6.06 7.68
C SER A 264 14.32 -4.66 7.16
N PHE A 265 14.12 -4.40 5.87
CA PHE A 265 14.34 -3.09 5.26
C PHE A 265 13.40 -2.03 5.84
N ILE A 266 12.08 -2.30 5.88
CA ILE A 266 11.06 -1.37 6.40
C ILE A 266 11.35 -1.02 7.86
N LEU A 267 11.66 -2.01 8.70
CA LEU A 267 11.87 -1.84 10.13
C LEU A 267 13.29 -1.35 10.49
N SER A 268 14.17 -1.18 9.50
CA SER A 268 15.54 -0.77 9.76
C SER A 268 15.65 0.64 10.37
N PRO A 269 16.65 0.92 11.22
CA PRO A 269 16.87 2.25 11.80
C PRO A 269 16.99 3.37 10.75
N LYS A 270 17.53 3.05 9.56
CA LYS A 270 17.68 4.00 8.46
C LYS A 270 16.34 4.53 7.94
N ARG A 271 15.27 3.75 8.09
CA ARG A 271 13.92 4.12 7.62
C ARG A 271 13.18 5.07 8.57
N LYS A 272 13.60 5.20 9.83
CA LYS A 272 12.93 6.06 10.82
C LYS A 272 12.85 7.53 10.41
N ALA A 273 13.90 8.07 9.79
CA ALA A 273 13.87 9.44 9.26
C ALA A 273 12.87 9.60 8.11
N VAL A 274 12.76 8.58 7.25
CA VAL A 274 11.81 8.55 6.14
C VAL A 274 10.38 8.45 6.66
N GLU A 275 10.10 7.53 7.60
CA GLU A 275 8.80 7.42 8.28
C GLU A 275 8.35 8.79 8.82
N LYS A 276 9.19 9.47 9.59
CA LYS A 276 8.92 10.80 10.14
C LYS A 276 8.65 11.85 9.04
N ALA A 277 9.40 11.80 7.94
CA ALA A 277 9.20 12.71 6.80
C ALA A 277 7.83 12.49 6.12
N TYR A 278 7.30 11.28 6.19
CA TYR A 278 5.94 10.95 5.73
C TYR A 278 4.85 11.23 6.78
N GLY A 279 5.18 11.58 8.01
CA GLY A 279 4.21 11.82 9.08
C GLY A 279 3.81 10.56 9.85
N LEU A 280 4.60 9.50 9.70
CA LEU A 280 4.52 8.33 10.55
C LEU A 280 5.26 8.59 11.87
N VAL A 281 4.74 8.03 12.94
CA VAL A 281 5.34 8.09 14.27
C VAL A 281 5.86 6.70 14.62
N GLY A 282 7.17 6.54 14.59
CA GLY A 282 7.79 5.27 14.97
C GLY A 282 7.50 4.94 16.43
N ILE A 283 7.12 3.71 16.65
CA ILE A 283 6.92 3.15 18.00
C ILE A 283 7.90 1.99 18.22
N THR A 284 8.10 1.61 19.48
CA THR A 284 8.77 0.34 19.78
C THR A 284 7.90 -0.80 19.24
N PRO A 285 8.43 -1.71 18.41
CA PRO A 285 7.66 -2.82 17.86
C PRO A 285 6.95 -3.61 18.95
N LYS A 286 5.64 -3.87 18.73
CA LYS A 286 4.81 -4.67 19.64
C LYS A 286 4.43 -5.95 18.90
N PHE A 287 5.02 -7.03 19.33
CA PHE A 287 4.81 -8.36 18.76
C PHE A 287 3.50 -8.99 19.22
N SER A 288 2.88 -9.77 18.33
CA SER A 288 1.72 -10.61 18.61
C SER A 288 1.81 -11.92 17.80
N GLY A 289 1.36 -13.02 18.36
CA GLY A 289 1.31 -14.34 17.70
C GLY A 289 2.45 -15.27 18.10
N SER A 290 2.80 -16.21 17.20
CA SER A 290 3.79 -17.27 17.45
C SER A 290 5.21 -16.81 17.16
N SER A 291 6.05 -16.67 18.21
CA SER A 291 7.47 -16.31 18.05
C SER A 291 8.28 -17.38 17.32
N SER A 292 7.86 -18.66 17.37
CA SER A 292 8.50 -19.73 16.65
C SER A 292 8.32 -19.64 15.13
N ALA A 293 7.24 -18.99 14.67
CA ALA A 293 6.98 -18.75 13.25
C ALA A 293 7.75 -17.54 12.68
N VAL A 294 8.39 -16.72 13.54
CA VAL A 294 9.19 -15.58 13.10
C VAL A 294 10.57 -16.07 12.61
N PRO A 295 10.98 -15.70 11.38
CA PRO A 295 12.33 -15.96 10.90
C PRO A 295 13.38 -15.43 11.89
N ALA A 296 14.46 -16.21 12.11
CA ALA A 296 15.47 -15.89 13.12
C ALA A 296 16.04 -14.46 12.96
N GLY A 297 16.26 -14.02 11.71
CA GLY A 297 16.79 -12.70 11.38
C GLY A 297 15.84 -11.53 11.72
N LEU A 298 14.54 -11.83 11.90
CA LEU A 298 13.54 -10.80 12.21
C LEU A 298 13.18 -10.69 13.69
N ARG A 299 13.45 -11.71 14.52
CA ARG A 299 12.93 -11.77 15.90
C ARG A 299 13.21 -10.51 16.71
N SER A 300 14.43 -10.04 16.73
CA SER A 300 14.83 -8.85 17.51
C SER A 300 14.17 -7.57 16.99
N ILE A 301 14.01 -7.44 15.67
CA ILE A 301 13.49 -6.21 15.06
C ILE A 301 11.96 -6.11 15.11
N VAL A 302 11.25 -7.25 15.19
CA VAL A 302 9.79 -7.30 15.33
C VAL A 302 9.33 -7.37 16.79
N GLY A 303 10.26 -7.44 17.75
CA GLY A 303 9.94 -7.52 19.18
C GLY A 303 9.54 -8.91 19.67
N ALA A 304 9.95 -9.98 18.95
CA ALA A 304 9.65 -11.38 19.29
C ALA A 304 10.78 -12.08 20.07
N GLY A 305 11.83 -11.33 20.43
CA GLY A 305 13.01 -11.82 21.16
C GLY A 305 12.89 -11.67 22.65
#